data_afa3adfdd4e7f651e64c13482a804919
#
_entry.id   afa3adfdd4e7f651e64c13482a804919
#
_cell.length_a   1.000
_cell.length_b   1.000
_cell.length_c   1.000
_cell.angle_alpha   90.00
_cell.angle_beta   90.00
_cell.angle_gamma   90.00
#
_symmetry.space_group_name_H-M   'P 1'
#
loop_
_entity.id
_entity.type
_entity.pdbx_description
1 polymer ?
#
loop_
_entity_poly.entity_id
_entity_poly.type
_entity_poly.pdbx_seq_one_letter_code
_entity_poly.pdbx_strand_id
1 'polypeptide(L)'
;FLMDKGTPEQFDQIPDGTGSFSFVDYQKDAVIRYKAFEGWAGKPKVDDLIFAITPDPTARYAKLKANECQIMIAPNPADLEAMGKDADVNLMQQAGLNIGYLSMNTTKPPFDKLEVRQALAMAIDRDSILKEVYQGAGQKAKNPIPPTMWSYDDSTVDFEYNPEKAKEMLAAAGVTALETDLW
;
A
#
# COMPACT_ATOMS: atom_id res chain seq x y z
N PHE A 1 30.41 4.02 0.30
CA PHE A 1 30.04 5.42 0.59
C PHE A 1 29.21 5.53 1.88
N LEU A 2 28.11 4.80 2.01
CA LEU A 2 27.30 4.82 3.24
C LEU A 2 28.08 4.32 4.46
N MET A 3 28.82 3.24 4.33
CA MET A 3 29.63 2.63 5.41
C MET A 3 30.78 3.53 5.87
N ASP A 4 31.23 4.46 5.04
CA ASP A 4 32.29 5.44 5.40
C ASP A 4 31.74 6.62 6.21
N LYS A 5 30.40 6.82 6.21
CA LYS A 5 29.73 7.97 6.83
C LYS A 5 29.04 7.65 8.15
N GLY A 6 28.82 6.38 8.46
CA GLY A 6 28.15 5.96 9.68
C GLY A 6 27.63 4.52 9.61
N THR A 7 26.84 4.11 10.61
CA THR A 7 26.18 2.81 10.62
C THR A 7 24.86 2.85 9.82
N PRO A 8 24.37 1.72 9.29
CA PRO A 8 23.05 1.64 8.64
C PRO A 8 21.92 2.25 9.48
N GLU A 9 21.92 2.03 10.78
CA GLU A 9 20.89 2.52 11.70
C GLU A 9 20.91 4.06 11.83
N GLN A 10 22.06 4.70 11.66
CA GLN A 10 22.16 6.15 11.65
C GLN A 10 21.54 6.75 10.38
N PHE A 11 21.66 6.07 9.23
CA PHE A 11 21.05 6.56 7.99
C PHE A 11 19.52 6.42 7.97
N ASP A 12 18.97 5.49 8.72
CA ASP A 12 17.52 5.38 8.91
C ASP A 12 16.95 6.59 9.67
N GLN A 13 17.76 7.25 10.48
CA GLN A 13 17.35 8.40 11.29
C GLN A 13 17.80 9.74 10.71
N ILE A 14 18.96 9.75 10.04
CA ILE A 14 19.56 10.95 9.45
C ILE A 14 19.92 10.63 8.00
N PRO A 15 18.93 10.63 7.09
CA PRO A 15 19.15 10.25 5.70
C PRO A 15 20.03 11.26 4.98
N ASP A 16 20.97 10.75 4.18
CA ASP A 16 21.76 11.53 3.23
C ASP A 16 21.40 11.10 1.80
N GLY A 17 20.94 12.01 0.98
CA GLY A 17 20.38 11.72 -0.33
C GLY A 17 20.77 12.72 -1.41
N THR A 18 20.30 12.47 -2.63
CA THR A 18 20.55 13.32 -3.80
C THR A 18 19.28 14.08 -4.25
N GLY A 19 18.28 14.19 -3.38
CA GLY A 19 17.00 14.82 -3.66
C GLY A 19 17.01 16.34 -3.58
N SER A 20 15.86 16.93 -3.86
CA SER A 20 15.65 18.39 -3.85
C SER A 20 15.48 18.99 -2.45
N PHE A 21 15.44 18.17 -1.42
CA PHE A 21 15.28 18.59 -0.03
C PHE A 21 16.35 17.96 0.85
N SER A 22 16.88 18.74 1.80
CA SER A 22 17.79 18.27 2.85
C SER A 22 17.02 17.96 4.12
N PHE A 23 17.38 16.87 4.79
CA PHE A 23 16.82 16.48 6.08
C PHE A 23 17.18 17.50 7.17
N VAL A 24 16.22 17.80 8.05
CA VAL A 24 16.40 18.71 9.18
C VAL A 24 16.31 17.95 10.50
N ASP A 25 15.14 17.34 10.79
CA ASP A 25 14.94 16.55 12.00
C ASP A 25 13.82 15.52 11.84
N TYR A 26 13.87 14.50 12.69
CA TYR A 26 12.82 13.50 12.87
C TYR A 26 12.45 13.38 14.35
N GLN A 27 11.19 13.65 14.66
CA GLN A 27 10.61 13.38 15.96
C GLN A 27 9.72 12.15 15.82
N LYS A 28 10.11 11.06 16.46
CA LYS A 28 9.43 9.77 16.35
C LYS A 28 7.93 9.90 16.57
N ASP A 29 7.14 9.29 15.68
CA ASP A 29 5.68 9.25 15.70
C ASP A 29 4.98 10.63 15.64
N ALA A 30 5.72 11.70 15.37
CA ALA A 30 5.20 13.07 15.34
C ALA A 30 5.45 13.77 14.00
N VAL A 31 6.70 13.98 13.62
CA VAL A 31 7.00 14.83 12.46
C VAL A 31 8.37 14.54 11.86
N ILE A 32 8.45 14.67 10.53
CA ILE A 32 9.73 14.70 9.79
C ILE A 32 9.81 16.04 9.06
N ARG A 33 10.95 16.73 9.17
CA ARG A 33 11.16 18.04 8.54
C ARG A 33 12.31 18.03 7.57
N TYR A 34 12.10 18.69 6.45
CA TYR A 34 13.07 18.91 5.41
C TYR A 34 13.07 20.38 4.99
N LYS A 35 14.20 20.86 4.49
CA LYS A 35 14.37 22.17 3.83
C LYS A 35 14.75 22.00 2.38
N ALA A 36 14.34 22.95 1.55
CA ALA A 36 14.79 23.04 0.18
C ALA A 36 16.32 23.04 0.10
N PHE A 37 16.87 22.22 -0.80
CA PHE A 37 18.30 22.17 -1.07
C PHE A 37 18.65 23.17 -2.17
N GLU A 38 19.36 24.24 -1.80
CA GLU A 38 19.71 25.34 -2.73
C GLU A 38 20.57 24.87 -3.91
N GLY A 39 21.36 23.83 -3.73
CA GLY A 39 22.19 23.22 -4.78
C GLY A 39 21.45 22.37 -5.80
N TRP A 40 20.14 22.16 -5.64
CA TRP A 40 19.35 21.38 -6.58
C TRP A 40 19.09 22.12 -7.88
N ALA A 41 19.40 21.47 -9.02
CA ALA A 41 19.31 22.10 -10.35
C ALA A 41 17.92 22.64 -10.72
N GLY A 42 16.84 22.09 -10.14
CA GLY A 42 15.45 22.46 -10.45
C GLY A 42 14.82 23.45 -9.47
N LYS A 43 15.53 23.99 -8.50
CA LYS A 43 15.07 24.82 -7.38
C LYS A 43 13.67 24.45 -6.87
N PRO A 44 13.51 23.88 -5.70
CA PRO A 44 12.18 23.52 -5.15
C PRO A 44 11.27 24.75 -5.10
N LYS A 45 9.97 24.54 -5.33
CA LYS A 45 8.97 25.63 -5.30
C LYS A 45 8.46 25.94 -3.90
N VAL A 46 8.83 25.13 -2.92
CA VAL A 46 8.52 25.29 -1.49
C VAL A 46 9.82 25.28 -0.70
N ASP A 47 9.90 26.04 0.38
CA ASP A 47 11.10 26.18 1.20
C ASP A 47 11.20 25.08 2.25
N ASP A 48 10.08 24.72 2.87
CA ASP A 48 10.00 23.69 3.89
C ASP A 48 9.03 22.58 3.45
N LEU A 49 9.42 21.31 3.69
CA LEU A 49 8.58 20.14 3.49
C LEU A 49 8.44 19.41 4.83
N ILE A 50 7.22 19.36 5.35
CA ILE A 50 6.94 18.81 6.68
C ILE A 50 5.95 17.65 6.56
N PHE A 51 6.35 16.47 7.05
CA PHE A 51 5.47 15.32 7.17
C PHE A 51 4.93 15.24 8.61
N ALA A 52 3.68 15.63 8.83
CA ALA A 52 3.00 15.46 10.10
C ALA A 52 2.48 14.01 10.19
N ILE A 53 3.10 13.19 11.03
CA ILE A 53 2.74 11.78 11.19
C ILE A 53 1.39 11.69 11.92
N THR A 54 0.36 11.28 11.22
CA THR A 54 -1.00 11.17 11.74
C THR A 54 -1.61 9.86 11.23
N PRO A 55 -1.54 8.77 12.00
CA PRO A 55 -1.97 7.42 11.56
C PRO A 55 -3.45 7.35 11.21
N ASP A 56 -4.31 8.00 11.98
CA ASP A 56 -5.75 7.98 11.75
C ASP A 56 -6.17 8.83 10.54
N PRO A 57 -6.88 8.26 9.53
CA PRO A 57 -7.27 8.98 8.32
C PRO A 57 -8.30 10.08 8.58
N THR A 58 -9.18 9.92 9.57
CA THR A 58 -10.19 10.94 9.91
C THR A 58 -9.51 12.18 10.52
N ALA A 59 -8.52 11.96 11.40
CA ALA A 59 -7.70 13.04 11.94
C ALA A 59 -6.89 13.75 10.84
N ARG A 60 -6.36 13.01 9.84
CA ARG A 60 -5.69 13.62 8.69
C ARG A 60 -6.63 14.54 7.90
N TYR A 61 -7.86 14.07 7.65
CA TYR A 61 -8.85 14.87 6.94
C TYR A 61 -9.24 16.14 7.72
N ALA A 62 -9.44 16.01 9.03
CA ALA A 62 -9.72 17.17 9.89
C ALA A 62 -8.60 18.22 9.82
N LYS A 63 -7.33 17.81 9.85
CA LYS A 63 -6.18 18.72 9.69
C LYS A 63 -6.13 19.39 8.32
N LEU A 64 -6.46 18.66 7.25
CA LEU A 64 -6.58 19.25 5.91
C LEU A 64 -7.66 20.34 5.88
N LYS A 65 -8.85 20.05 6.41
CA LYS A 65 -9.97 21.01 6.49
C LYS A 65 -9.65 22.22 7.37
N ALA A 66 -8.88 22.04 8.43
CA ALA A 66 -8.40 23.12 9.29
C ALA A 66 -7.24 23.94 8.69
N ASN A 67 -6.76 23.56 7.48
CA ASN A 67 -5.57 24.13 6.85
C ASN A 67 -4.28 24.00 7.67
N GLU A 68 -4.25 23.00 8.57
CA GLU A 68 -3.02 22.62 9.29
C GLU A 68 -2.05 21.85 8.40
N CYS A 69 -2.58 21.17 7.37
CA CYS A 69 -1.83 20.49 6.31
C CYS A 69 -2.40 20.89 4.95
N GLN A 70 -1.54 21.00 3.94
CA GLN A 70 -1.93 21.36 2.57
C GLN A 70 -2.16 20.14 1.69
N ILE A 71 -1.59 19.00 2.07
CA ILE A 71 -1.73 17.74 1.34
C ILE A 71 -2.01 16.62 2.35
N MET A 72 -2.92 15.74 1.98
CA MET A 72 -3.22 14.51 2.70
C MET A 72 -3.08 13.33 1.73
N ILE A 73 -2.51 12.21 2.19
CA ILE A 73 -2.43 10.96 1.43
C ILE A 73 -3.27 9.87 2.11
N ALA A 74 -3.67 8.87 1.35
CA ALA A 74 -4.42 7.70 1.81
C ALA A 74 -5.66 8.09 2.66
N PRO A 75 -6.64 8.78 2.06
CA PRO A 75 -7.92 9.05 2.71
C PRO A 75 -8.66 7.74 3.03
N ASN A 76 -9.60 7.80 3.96
CA ASN A 76 -10.53 6.71 4.14
C ASN A 76 -11.39 6.57 2.87
N PRO A 77 -11.49 5.38 2.25
CA PRO A 77 -12.34 5.19 1.08
C PRO A 77 -13.79 5.66 1.27
N ALA A 78 -14.34 5.54 2.48
CA ALA A 78 -15.68 6.01 2.82
C ALA A 78 -15.86 7.52 2.67
N ASP A 79 -14.80 8.31 2.75
CA ASP A 79 -14.84 9.77 2.69
C ASP A 79 -14.66 10.32 1.26
N LEU A 80 -14.25 9.48 0.29
CA LEU A 80 -13.89 9.91 -1.07
C LEU A 80 -15.04 10.62 -1.78
N GLU A 81 -16.27 10.14 -1.62
CA GLU A 81 -17.44 10.77 -2.23
C GLU A 81 -17.68 12.18 -1.66
N ALA A 82 -17.57 12.33 -0.35
CA ALA A 82 -17.72 13.63 0.32
C ALA A 82 -16.58 14.58 -0.05
N MET A 83 -15.33 14.09 -0.09
CA MET A 83 -14.16 14.86 -0.52
C MET A 83 -14.28 15.34 -1.97
N GLY A 84 -14.79 14.51 -2.88
CA GLY A 84 -15.01 14.89 -4.27
C GLY A 84 -16.09 15.96 -4.49
N LYS A 85 -16.98 16.16 -3.52
CA LYS A 85 -18.02 17.20 -3.53
C LYS A 85 -17.62 18.47 -2.78
N ASP A 86 -16.52 18.44 -2.06
CA ASP A 86 -16.03 19.55 -1.26
C ASP A 86 -15.26 20.54 -2.15
N ALA A 87 -15.76 21.76 -2.28
CA ALA A 87 -15.17 22.79 -3.14
C ALA A 87 -13.79 23.27 -2.65
N ASP A 88 -13.47 23.05 -1.36
CA ASP A 88 -12.20 23.44 -0.76
C ASP A 88 -11.13 22.35 -0.86
N VAL A 89 -11.49 21.17 -1.41
CA VAL A 89 -10.60 20.00 -1.52
C VAL A 89 -10.43 19.62 -2.98
N ASN A 90 -9.19 19.49 -3.41
CA ASN A 90 -8.86 18.92 -4.72
C ASN A 90 -8.54 17.43 -4.54
N LEU A 91 -9.51 16.57 -4.80
CA LEU A 91 -9.33 15.11 -4.74
C LEU A 91 -8.68 14.61 -6.02
N MET A 92 -7.45 14.09 -5.90
CA MET A 92 -6.71 13.49 -7.00
C MET A 92 -6.66 11.97 -6.83
N GLN A 93 -7.15 11.23 -7.82
CA GLN A 93 -7.13 9.78 -7.84
C GLN A 93 -6.42 9.28 -9.09
N GLN A 94 -5.53 8.31 -8.91
CA GLN A 94 -4.81 7.67 -10.00
C GLN A 94 -4.61 6.20 -9.68
N ALA A 95 -4.73 5.33 -10.68
CA ALA A 95 -4.36 3.93 -10.55
C ALA A 95 -2.88 3.81 -10.19
N GLY A 96 -2.62 3.17 -9.06
CA GLY A 96 -1.28 3.01 -8.50
C GLY A 96 -0.58 1.73 -8.95
N LEU A 97 0.57 1.48 -8.36
CA LEU A 97 1.38 0.27 -8.59
C LEU A 97 1.28 -0.74 -7.43
N ASN A 98 0.46 -0.41 -6.40
CA ASN A 98 0.34 -1.27 -5.23
C ASN A 98 -0.55 -2.48 -5.52
N ILE A 99 -0.07 -3.66 -5.13
CA ILE A 99 -0.82 -4.91 -5.19
C ILE A 99 -0.96 -5.44 -3.77
N GLY A 100 -2.21 -5.66 -3.33
CA GLY A 100 -2.51 -6.43 -2.12
C GLY A 100 -2.56 -7.92 -2.47
N TYR A 101 -1.83 -8.76 -1.74
CA TYR A 101 -1.77 -10.19 -2.00
C TYR A 101 -1.60 -11.00 -0.72
N LEU A 102 -2.06 -12.25 -0.75
CA LEU A 102 -1.77 -13.23 0.28
C LEU A 102 -0.51 -14.00 -0.10
N SER A 103 0.56 -13.80 0.66
CA SER A 103 1.82 -14.54 0.47
C SER A 103 1.77 -15.87 1.21
N MET A 104 2.18 -16.94 0.52
CA MET A 104 2.25 -18.27 1.09
C MET A 104 3.68 -18.79 1.08
N ASN A 105 4.16 -19.29 2.20
CA ASN A 105 5.49 -19.92 2.26
C ASN A 105 5.44 -21.31 1.59
N THR A 106 5.84 -21.38 0.34
CA THR A 106 5.79 -22.59 -0.48
C THR A 106 6.79 -23.68 -0.05
N THR A 107 7.65 -23.42 0.93
CA THR A 107 8.55 -24.44 1.50
C THR A 107 7.94 -25.14 2.71
N LYS A 108 6.76 -24.71 3.17
CA LYS A 108 6.09 -25.29 4.35
C LYS A 108 4.76 -25.95 3.96
N PRO A 109 4.51 -27.18 4.44
CA PRO A 109 3.18 -27.78 4.32
C PRO A 109 2.09 -26.93 5.04
N PRO A 110 0.87 -26.89 4.51
CA PRO A 110 0.41 -27.53 3.28
C PRO A 110 0.60 -26.62 2.03
N PHE A 111 1.25 -25.45 2.15
CA PHE A 111 1.40 -24.47 1.08
C PHE A 111 2.44 -24.87 0.02
N ASP A 112 3.21 -25.92 0.24
CA ASP A 112 4.06 -26.58 -0.75
C ASP A 112 3.25 -27.21 -1.89
N LYS A 113 1.99 -27.62 -1.62
CA LYS A 113 1.09 -28.19 -2.61
C LYS A 113 0.41 -27.10 -3.45
N LEU A 114 0.51 -27.21 -4.77
CA LEU A 114 -0.10 -26.25 -5.70
C LEU A 114 -1.62 -26.20 -5.54
N GLU A 115 -2.26 -27.36 -5.39
CA GLU A 115 -3.71 -27.51 -5.26
C GLU A 115 -4.27 -26.77 -4.03
N VAL A 116 -3.50 -26.74 -2.94
CA VAL A 116 -3.88 -26.01 -1.73
C VAL A 116 -3.84 -24.49 -1.99
N ARG A 117 -2.80 -24.00 -2.66
CA ARG A 117 -2.71 -22.57 -2.99
C ARG A 117 -3.81 -22.12 -3.94
N GLN A 118 -4.13 -22.95 -4.94
CA GLN A 118 -5.24 -22.70 -5.87
C GLN A 118 -6.60 -22.72 -5.16
N ALA A 119 -6.81 -23.67 -4.27
CA ALA A 119 -8.04 -23.75 -3.47
C ALA A 119 -8.23 -22.48 -2.60
N LEU A 120 -7.17 -22.02 -1.96
CA LEU A 120 -7.22 -20.78 -1.17
C LEU A 120 -7.53 -19.56 -2.04
N ALA A 121 -6.95 -19.47 -3.24
CA ALA A 121 -7.28 -18.39 -4.19
C ALA A 121 -8.76 -18.41 -4.58
N MET A 122 -9.39 -19.59 -4.73
CA MET A 122 -10.81 -19.74 -5.02
C MET A 122 -11.72 -19.51 -3.81
N ALA A 123 -11.20 -19.62 -2.60
CA ALA A 123 -11.94 -19.41 -1.36
C ALA A 123 -12.11 -17.94 -0.99
N ILE A 124 -11.33 -17.04 -1.57
CA ILE A 124 -11.32 -15.61 -1.25
C ILE A 124 -12.28 -14.85 -2.16
N ASP A 125 -13.30 -14.24 -1.57
CA ASP A 125 -14.23 -13.34 -2.28
C ASP A 125 -13.61 -11.95 -2.45
N ARG A 126 -12.83 -11.80 -3.54
CA ARG A 126 -12.17 -10.53 -3.86
C ARG A 126 -13.14 -9.43 -4.25
N ASP A 127 -14.32 -9.76 -4.81
CA ASP A 127 -15.33 -8.78 -5.17
C ASP A 127 -15.95 -8.15 -3.91
N SER A 128 -16.26 -8.96 -2.91
CA SER A 128 -16.73 -8.46 -1.62
C SER A 128 -15.68 -7.61 -0.92
N ILE A 129 -14.39 -8.00 -0.94
CA ILE A 129 -13.30 -7.20 -0.37
C ILE A 129 -13.21 -5.84 -1.08
N LEU A 130 -13.23 -5.82 -2.41
CA LEU A 130 -13.17 -4.57 -3.17
C LEU A 130 -14.37 -3.66 -2.88
N LYS A 131 -15.56 -4.23 -2.74
CA LYS A 131 -16.76 -3.47 -2.48
C LYS A 131 -16.81 -2.94 -1.04
N GLU A 132 -16.61 -3.81 -0.05
CA GLU A 132 -16.87 -3.48 1.35
C GLU A 132 -15.67 -2.79 2.05
N VAL A 133 -14.44 -3.16 1.68
CA VAL A 133 -13.22 -2.59 2.28
C VAL A 133 -12.68 -1.42 1.48
N TYR A 134 -12.56 -1.58 0.17
CA TYR A 134 -12.00 -0.55 -0.71
C TYR A 134 -13.04 0.37 -1.33
N GLN A 135 -14.34 0.09 -1.17
CA GLN A 135 -15.46 0.88 -1.68
C GLN A 135 -15.30 1.25 -3.17
N GLY A 136 -14.79 0.31 -3.95
CA GLY A 136 -14.52 0.47 -5.37
C GLY A 136 -13.22 1.19 -5.71
N ALA A 137 -12.41 1.61 -4.73
CA ALA A 137 -11.11 2.24 -4.95
C ALA A 137 -10.01 1.21 -5.27
N GLY A 138 -10.30 0.24 -6.15
CA GLY A 138 -9.37 -0.80 -6.56
C GLY A 138 -9.95 -1.71 -7.62
N GLN A 139 -9.14 -2.64 -8.10
CA GLN A 139 -9.55 -3.67 -9.05
C GLN A 139 -8.89 -5.01 -8.71
N LYS A 140 -9.49 -6.12 -9.16
CA LYS A 140 -8.90 -7.46 -8.96
C LYS A 140 -7.55 -7.56 -9.64
N ALA A 141 -6.54 -8.01 -8.89
CA ALA A 141 -5.24 -8.35 -9.43
C ALA A 141 -5.23 -9.82 -9.90
N LYS A 142 -4.67 -10.10 -11.08
CA LYS A 142 -4.46 -11.45 -11.61
C LYS A 142 -3.04 -11.94 -11.39
N ASN A 143 -2.10 -11.02 -11.28
CA ASN A 143 -0.66 -11.31 -11.10
C ASN A 143 0.00 -10.16 -10.31
N PRO A 144 1.25 -10.29 -9.89
CA PRO A 144 1.93 -9.27 -9.09
C PRO A 144 2.27 -7.97 -9.86
N ILE A 145 2.01 -7.91 -11.17
CA ILE A 145 2.25 -6.73 -11.99
C ILE A 145 0.92 -6.04 -12.25
N PRO A 146 0.72 -4.78 -11.85
CA PRO A 146 -0.55 -4.08 -12.09
C PRO A 146 -0.73 -3.70 -13.56
N PRO A 147 -1.98 -3.53 -14.05
CA PRO A 147 -2.29 -3.18 -15.43
C PRO A 147 -1.68 -1.86 -15.92
N THR A 148 -1.24 -1.00 -15.00
CA THR A 148 -0.57 0.26 -15.29
C THR A 148 0.89 0.11 -15.73
N MET A 149 1.45 -1.09 -15.61
CA MET A 149 2.83 -1.38 -15.99
C MET A 149 2.91 -2.01 -17.38
N TRP A 150 3.93 -1.62 -18.16
CA TRP A 150 4.16 -2.10 -19.52
C TRP A 150 4.37 -3.62 -19.64
N SER A 151 4.79 -4.28 -18.56
CA SER A 151 5.02 -5.74 -18.51
C SER A 151 3.80 -6.53 -18.02
N TYR A 152 2.63 -5.90 -17.87
CA TYR A 152 1.41 -6.58 -17.49
C TYR A 152 0.97 -7.57 -18.57
N ASP A 153 0.64 -8.78 -18.15
CA ASP A 153 0.10 -9.84 -19.00
C ASP A 153 -1.31 -10.23 -18.55
N ASP A 154 -2.31 -9.87 -19.35
CA ASP A 154 -3.72 -10.18 -19.08
C ASP A 154 -4.08 -11.64 -19.36
N SER A 155 -3.20 -12.42 -20.04
CA SER A 155 -3.43 -13.85 -20.30
C SER A 155 -3.26 -14.74 -19.08
N THR A 156 -2.75 -14.20 -17.97
CA THR A 156 -2.60 -14.93 -16.70
C THR A 156 -3.95 -15.44 -16.21
N VAL A 157 -3.99 -16.74 -15.88
CA VAL A 157 -5.20 -17.40 -15.39
C VAL A 157 -5.62 -16.78 -14.06
N ASP A 158 -6.88 -16.34 -14.00
CA ASP A 158 -7.51 -15.91 -12.76
C ASP A 158 -8.37 -17.05 -12.18
N PHE A 159 -8.52 -17.07 -10.86
CA PHE A 159 -9.36 -18.03 -10.16
C PHE A 159 -10.67 -17.36 -9.76
N GLU A 160 -11.79 -17.91 -10.24
CA GLU A 160 -13.12 -17.47 -9.81
C GLU A 160 -13.37 -17.86 -8.36
N TYR A 161 -14.11 -17.01 -7.64
CA TYR A 161 -14.57 -17.31 -6.30
C TYR A 161 -15.50 -18.52 -6.32
N ASN A 162 -15.09 -19.61 -5.68
CA ASN A 162 -15.87 -20.86 -5.58
C ASN A 162 -15.48 -21.63 -4.31
N PRO A 163 -16.09 -21.29 -3.16
CA PRO A 163 -15.72 -21.89 -1.87
C PRO A 163 -16.05 -23.40 -1.80
N GLU A 164 -17.06 -23.89 -2.52
CA GLU A 164 -17.37 -25.31 -2.51
C GLU A 164 -16.28 -26.11 -3.23
N LYS A 165 -15.87 -25.67 -4.42
CA LYS A 165 -14.76 -26.29 -5.13
C LYS A 165 -13.45 -26.18 -4.35
N ALA A 166 -13.22 -25.07 -3.65
CA ALA A 166 -12.06 -24.89 -2.79
C ALA A 166 -12.03 -25.96 -1.67
N LYS A 167 -13.16 -26.23 -1.02
CA LYS A 167 -13.28 -27.29 0.01
C LYS A 167 -12.99 -28.68 -0.57
N GLU A 168 -13.54 -28.99 -1.74
CA GLU A 168 -13.28 -30.27 -2.42
C GLU A 168 -11.78 -30.45 -2.73
N MET A 169 -11.12 -29.39 -3.23
CA MET A 169 -9.70 -29.41 -3.55
C MET A 169 -8.83 -29.59 -2.30
N LEU A 170 -9.16 -28.87 -1.21
CA LEU A 170 -8.45 -29.02 0.07
C LEU A 170 -8.61 -30.44 0.62
N ALA A 171 -9.83 -31.01 0.60
CA ALA A 171 -10.08 -32.37 1.04
C ALA A 171 -9.30 -33.39 0.20
N ALA A 172 -9.29 -33.24 -1.13
CA ALA A 172 -8.53 -34.09 -2.04
C ALA A 172 -7.01 -34.02 -1.80
N ALA A 173 -6.52 -32.82 -1.40
CA ALA A 173 -5.12 -32.63 -1.00
C ALA A 173 -4.78 -33.15 0.41
N GLY A 174 -5.78 -33.71 1.13
CA GLY A 174 -5.62 -34.23 2.49
C GLY A 174 -5.62 -33.14 3.57
N VAL A 175 -6.11 -31.93 3.26
CA VAL A 175 -6.21 -30.82 4.21
C VAL A 175 -7.66 -30.70 4.68
N THR A 176 -7.96 -31.28 5.84
CA THR A 176 -9.30 -31.26 6.46
C THR A 176 -9.44 -30.13 7.49
N ALA A 177 -8.34 -29.63 7.99
CA ALA A 177 -8.27 -28.44 8.84
C ALA A 177 -6.98 -27.68 8.51
N LEU A 178 -7.08 -26.37 8.46
CA LEU A 178 -5.93 -25.48 8.26
C LEU A 178 -5.91 -24.46 9.40
N GLU A 179 -4.86 -24.52 10.19
CA GLU A 179 -4.54 -23.51 11.20
C GLU A 179 -3.29 -22.79 10.76
N THR A 180 -3.35 -21.48 10.67
CA THR A 180 -2.23 -20.65 10.22
C THR A 180 -2.33 -19.24 10.78
N ASP A 181 -1.20 -18.60 10.96
CA ASP A 181 -1.12 -17.20 11.36
C ASP A 181 -1.10 -16.33 10.09
N LEU A 182 -1.82 -15.23 10.15
CA LEU A 182 -1.79 -14.16 9.14
C LEU A 182 -1.03 -12.97 9.71
N TRP A 183 0.00 -12.54 9.01
CA TRP A 183 0.88 -11.42 9.40
C TRP A 183 0.64 -10.20 8.53
#